data_da41b5810804b0af65b00cb1010cb233
#
_entry.id   da41b5810804b0af65b00cb1010cb233
#
_cell.length_a   1.000
_cell.length_b   1.000
_cell.length_c   1.000
_cell.angle_alpha   90.00
_cell.angle_beta   90.00
_cell.angle_gamma   90.00
#
_symmetry.space_group_name_H-M   'P 1'
#
loop_
_entity.id
_entity.type
_entity.pdbx_description
1 polymer ?
#
loop_
_entity_poly.entity_id
_entity_poly.type
_entity_poly.pdbx_seq_one_letter_code
_entity_poly.pdbx_strand_id
1 'polypeptide(L)' 'MSEEYKTALQRLKKANTIEELSRLDRSFERVYNAGCFTVSEYSRLVTKLTDKEVKLELQES' A
#
# COMPACT_ATOMS: atom_id res chain seq x y z
N MET A 1 15.82 0.01 5.95
CA MET A 1 14.58 -0.41 5.30
C MET A 1 14.91 -1.28 4.10
N SER A 2 14.09 -2.29 3.84
CA SER A 2 14.28 -3.15 2.70
C SER A 2 13.93 -2.43 1.40
N GLU A 3 14.48 -2.91 0.29
CA GLU A 3 14.17 -2.34 -1.02
C GLU A 3 12.71 -2.56 -1.40
N GLU A 4 12.17 -3.70 -1.00
CA GLU A 4 10.75 -4.01 -1.23
C GLU A 4 9.84 -2.98 -0.57
N TYR A 5 10.18 -2.56 0.65
CA TYR A 5 9.42 -1.55 1.38
C TYR A 5 9.49 -0.20 0.67
N LYS A 6 10.68 0.20 0.24
CA LYS A 6 10.87 1.48 -0.49
C LYS A 6 10.09 1.47 -1.80
N THR A 7 10.15 0.37 -2.53
CA THR A 7 9.40 0.21 -3.79
C THR A 7 7.91 0.28 -3.53
N ALA A 8 7.44 -0.36 -2.47
CA ALA A 8 6.02 -0.33 -2.09
C ALA A 8 5.57 1.09 -1.78
N LEU A 9 6.36 1.87 -1.06
CA LEU A 9 6.04 3.26 -0.76
C LEU A 9 5.94 4.11 -2.03
N GLN A 10 6.84 3.90 -2.98
CA GLN A 10 6.82 4.62 -4.25
C GLN A 10 5.57 4.28 -5.07
N ARG A 11 5.21 3.01 -5.13
CA ARG A 11 4.00 2.58 -5.82
C ARG A 11 2.75 3.18 -5.17
N LEU A 12 2.74 3.23 -3.85
CA LEU A 12 1.63 3.81 -3.10
C LEU A 12 1.47 5.29 -3.41
N LYS A 13 2.58 6.02 -3.52
CA LYS A 13 2.55 7.44 -3.88
C LYS A 13 1.99 7.68 -5.27
N LYS A 14 2.29 6.79 -6.20
CA LYS A 14 1.86 6.92 -7.60
C LYS A 14 0.43 6.49 -7.84
N ALA A 15 -0.15 5.70 -6.94
CA ALA A 15 -1.52 5.22 -7.09
C ALA A 15 -2.51 6.36 -6.88
N ASN A 16 -3.36 6.60 -7.87
CA ASN A 16 -4.32 7.71 -7.86
C ASN A 16 -5.77 7.26 -7.93
N THR A 17 -6.04 5.97 -8.00
CA THR A 17 -7.41 5.44 -8.08
C THR A 17 -7.61 4.35 -7.04
N ILE A 18 -8.87 4.12 -6.69
CA ILE A 18 -9.24 3.05 -5.76
C ILE A 18 -8.85 1.68 -6.33
N GLU A 19 -8.99 1.49 -7.65
CA GLU A 19 -8.58 0.25 -8.29
C GLU A 19 -7.10 -0.03 -8.13
N GLU A 20 -6.27 1.00 -8.32
CA GLU A 20 -4.82 0.86 -8.14
C GLU A 20 -4.48 0.51 -6.70
N LEU A 21 -5.16 1.13 -5.74
CA LEU A 21 -4.94 0.85 -4.32
C LEU A 21 -5.35 -0.58 -3.97
N SER A 22 -6.45 -1.08 -4.54
CA SER A 22 -6.88 -2.46 -4.34
C SER A 22 -5.84 -3.45 -4.85
N ARG A 23 -5.27 -3.17 -6.01
CA ARG A 23 -4.21 -4.02 -6.58
C ARG A 23 -2.97 -4.00 -5.71
N LEU A 24 -2.61 -2.82 -5.20
CA LEU A 24 -1.47 -2.70 -4.30
C LEU A 24 -1.69 -3.47 -3.00
N ASP A 25 -2.89 -3.43 -2.46
CA ASP A 25 -3.24 -4.16 -1.24
C ASP A 25 -2.96 -5.65 -1.42
N ARG A 26 -3.42 -6.23 -2.52
CA ARG A 26 -3.18 -7.64 -2.83
C ARG A 26 -1.69 -7.93 -3.03
N SER A 27 -1.00 -7.04 -3.71
CA SER A 27 0.43 -7.17 -3.94
C SER A 27 1.21 -7.14 -2.63
N PHE A 28 0.88 -6.20 -1.76
CA PHE A 28 1.54 -6.07 -0.46
C PHE A 28 1.29 -7.30 0.42
N GLU A 29 0.09 -7.82 0.41
CA GLU A 29 -0.25 -9.03 1.17
C GLU A 29 0.57 -10.23 0.67
N ARG A 30 0.70 -10.36 -0.64
CA ARG A 30 1.48 -11.43 -1.25
C ARG A 30 2.96 -11.33 -0.87
N VAL A 31 3.51 -10.13 -0.94
CA VAL A 31 4.91 -9.88 -0.59
C VAL A 31 5.14 -10.13 0.91
N TYR A 32 4.17 -9.73 1.74
CA TYR A 32 4.25 -9.98 3.18
C TYR A 32 4.23 -11.49 3.47
N ASN A 33 3.36 -12.25 2.82
CA ASN A 33 3.27 -13.70 2.99
C ASN A 33 4.54 -14.41 2.52
N ALA A 34 5.24 -13.81 1.56
CA ALA A 34 6.52 -14.32 1.10
C ALA A 34 7.68 -14.01 2.08
N GLY A 35 7.42 -13.24 3.13
CA GLY A 35 8.41 -12.90 4.14
C GLY A 35 9.27 -11.70 3.82
N CYS A 36 8.91 -10.90 2.82
CA CYS A 36 9.69 -9.75 2.39
C CYS A 36 9.45 -8.49 3.21
N PHE A 37 8.34 -8.43 3.95
CA PHE A 37 8.05 -7.31 4.85
C PHE A 37 8.02 -7.81 6.29
N THR A 38 8.48 -6.96 7.22
CA THR A 38 8.24 -7.20 8.64
C THR A 38 6.79 -6.84 8.97
N VAL A 39 6.31 -7.30 10.12
CA VAL A 39 4.97 -6.95 10.60
C VAL A 39 4.80 -5.44 10.67
N SER A 40 5.82 -4.74 11.18
CA SER A 40 5.80 -3.26 11.27
C SER A 40 5.70 -2.60 9.92
N GLU A 41 6.48 -3.07 8.94
CA GLU A 41 6.47 -2.54 7.58
C GLU A 41 5.11 -2.73 6.93
N TYR A 42 4.57 -3.94 7.03
CA TYR A 42 3.27 -4.25 6.44
C TYR A 42 2.16 -3.40 7.07
N SER A 43 2.17 -3.29 8.40
CA SER A 43 1.20 -2.48 9.13
C SER A 43 1.22 -1.02 8.66
N ARG A 44 2.42 -0.46 8.48
CA ARG A 44 2.56 0.92 7.98
C ARG A 44 2.03 1.07 6.56
N LEU A 45 2.29 0.09 5.70
CA LEU A 45 1.80 0.14 4.33
C LEU A 45 0.28 0.07 4.28
N VAL A 46 -0.32 -0.80 5.06
CA VAL A 46 -1.78 -0.93 5.14
C VAL A 46 -2.41 0.35 5.65
N THR A 47 -1.84 0.97 6.68
CA THR A 47 -2.32 2.23 7.24
C THR A 47 -2.29 3.34 6.19
N LYS A 48 -1.17 3.48 5.48
CA LYS A 48 -1.04 4.50 4.43
C LYS A 48 -1.98 4.26 3.27
N LEU A 49 -2.16 3.00 2.91
CA LEU A 49 -3.05 2.61 1.82
C LEU A 49 -4.51 2.96 2.17
N THR A 50 -4.94 2.63 3.37
CA THR A 50 -6.29 2.94 3.86
C THR A 50 -6.51 4.45 3.92
N ASP A 51 -5.54 5.19 4.42
CA ASP A 51 -5.61 6.64 4.51
C ASP A 51 -5.79 7.27 3.12
N LYS A 52 -5.02 6.81 2.15
CA LYS A 52 -5.12 7.31 0.79
C LYS A 52 -6.45 6.94 0.13
N GLU A 53 -6.94 5.74 0.41
CA GLU A 53 -8.25 5.28 -0.08
C GLU A 53 -9.37 6.18 0.43
N VAL A 54 -9.36 6.49 1.72
CA VAL A 54 -10.34 7.40 2.32
C VAL A 54 -10.28 8.77 1.66
N LYS A 55 -9.09 9.31 1.46
CA LYS A 55 -8.92 10.61 0.81
C LYS A 55 -9.47 10.63 -0.61
N LEU A 56 -9.24 9.57 -1.37
CA LEU A 56 -9.76 9.47 -2.73
C LEU A 56 -11.28 9.36 -2.75
N GLU A 57 -11.86 8.61 -1.83
CA GLU A 57 -13.32 8.50 -1.71
C GLU A 57 -13.95 9.85 -1.39
N LEU A 58 -13.32 10.61 -0.50
CA LEU A 58 -13.81 11.95 -0.15
C LEU A 58 -13.73 12.91 -1.33
N GLN A 59 -12.71 12.77 -2.18
CA GLN A 59 -12.57 13.62 -3.36
C GLN A 59 -13.60 13.30 -4.44
N GLU A 60 -14.01 12.05 -4.53
CA GLU A 60 -14.99 11.61 -5.53
C GLU A 60 -16.42 11.94 -5.12
N SER A 61 -16.67 12.16 -3.87
CA SER A 61 -18.02 12.51 -3.38
C SER A 61 -18.23 14.00 -3.38
#